data_ca5c408ad32da419b0a3f619cd0bd2fb
#
_entry.id   ca5c408ad32da419b0a3f619cd0bd2fb
#
_cell.length_a   1.000
_cell.length_b   1.000
_cell.length_c   1.000
_cell.angle_alpha   90.00
_cell.angle_beta   90.00
_cell.angle_gamma   90.00
#
_symmetry.space_group_name_H-M   'P 1'
#
loop_
_entity.id
_entity.type
_entity.pdbx_description
1 polymer ?
#
loop_
_entity_poly.entity_id
_entity_poly.type
_entity_poly.pdbx_seq_one_letter_code
_entity_poly.pdbx_strand_id
1 'polypeptide(L)'
;MSLPTPSVQLYTLVEEFRADAARSLDRLAAIGLRHVEAFDFVGRPAEIRAALDASGLTAPTGHAPLLSDELWTPDGSIPTPEPEAVLEAAAIIGLTTVIDPFVEPVRWSTVDGVNEIADRLNAVADLAATYGLSVGYHNHAQEFLIDIDGRSALEHVVARTDERVAIELDLFWALTGGQDVPALVRRLGSRLLAVHVKDGFVPAENPFGVDADRTVTRHLDQRRPGEGEVPLVEAMRATDAVRWAVIEYDQSPGDVFDDIAASYAFLLEKGLAA
;
A
#
# COMPACT_ATOMS: atom_id res chain seq x y z
N MET A 1 17.58 15.29 -8.05
CA MET A 1 16.50 14.33 -7.81
C MET A 1 16.09 14.48 -6.36
N SER A 2 14.79 14.58 -6.07
CA SER A 2 14.30 14.69 -4.69
C SER A 2 14.18 13.29 -4.11
N LEU A 3 14.57 13.12 -2.84
CA LEU A 3 14.29 11.87 -2.12
C LEU A 3 12.78 11.71 -1.91
N PRO A 4 12.26 10.48 -1.78
CA PRO A 4 10.89 10.24 -1.35
C PRO A 4 10.59 10.91 0.00
N THR A 5 9.34 11.24 0.21
CA THR A 5 8.88 11.77 1.50
C THR A 5 8.38 10.63 2.37
N PRO A 6 8.79 10.55 3.66
CA PRO A 6 8.32 9.51 4.57
C PRO A 6 6.83 9.66 4.87
N SER A 7 6.13 8.54 4.90
CA SER A 7 4.74 8.37 5.31
C SER A 7 4.59 7.10 6.16
N VAL A 8 3.44 6.91 6.78
CA VAL A 8 3.10 5.66 7.46
C VAL A 8 1.68 5.25 7.12
N GLN A 9 1.49 3.96 6.80
CA GLN A 9 0.17 3.39 6.58
C GLN A 9 -0.57 3.25 7.92
N LEU A 10 -1.76 3.84 8.04
CA LEU A 10 -2.53 3.83 9.30
C LEU A 10 -3.07 2.45 9.68
N TYR A 11 -3.10 1.50 8.75
CA TYR A 11 -3.37 0.09 9.06
C TYR A 11 -2.37 -0.48 10.08
N THR A 12 -1.11 -0.07 10.01
CA THR A 12 -0.03 -0.46 10.93
C THR A 12 -0.40 -0.30 12.40
N LEU A 13 -1.21 0.71 12.72
CA LEU A 13 -1.64 1.05 14.07
C LEU A 13 -3.18 1.11 14.16
N VAL A 14 -3.86 0.25 13.43
CA VAL A 14 -5.32 0.28 13.26
C VAL A 14 -6.08 0.22 14.59
N GLU A 15 -5.62 -0.56 15.56
CA GLU A 15 -6.25 -0.70 16.87
C GLU A 15 -6.12 0.60 17.67
N GLU A 16 -4.93 1.19 17.73
CA GLU A 16 -4.67 2.47 18.39
C GLU A 16 -5.43 3.62 17.71
N PHE A 17 -5.42 3.60 16.37
CA PHE A 17 -6.09 4.62 15.57
C PHE A 17 -7.62 4.57 15.71
N ARG A 18 -8.19 3.38 15.80
CA ARG A 18 -9.63 3.20 16.08
C ARG A 18 -10.00 3.60 17.51
N ALA A 19 -9.12 3.32 18.47
CA ALA A 19 -9.33 3.67 19.85
C ALA A 19 -9.25 5.19 20.10
N ASP A 20 -8.28 5.89 19.51
CA ASP A 20 -8.08 7.34 19.66
C ASP A 20 -7.25 7.87 18.46
N ALA A 21 -7.93 8.30 17.40
CA ALA A 21 -7.30 8.79 16.19
C ALA A 21 -6.43 10.04 16.45
N ALA A 22 -6.93 10.99 17.27
CA ALA A 22 -6.20 12.22 17.55
C ALA A 22 -4.87 11.93 18.26
N ARG A 23 -4.90 11.11 19.31
CA ARG A 23 -3.71 10.71 20.06
C ARG A 23 -2.71 9.94 19.18
N SER A 24 -3.20 9.07 18.34
CA SER A 24 -2.36 8.30 17.43
C SER A 24 -1.62 9.21 16.43
N LEU A 25 -2.33 10.16 15.82
CA LEU A 25 -1.74 11.13 14.91
C LEU A 25 -0.76 12.09 15.61
N ASP A 26 -1.06 12.54 16.82
CA ASP A 26 -0.13 13.35 17.62
C ASP A 26 1.17 12.60 17.91
N ARG A 27 1.11 11.30 18.21
CA ARG A 27 2.30 10.46 18.39
C ARG A 27 3.12 10.34 17.11
N LEU A 28 2.48 10.15 15.95
CA LEU A 28 3.17 10.12 14.66
C LEU A 28 3.84 11.46 14.33
N ALA A 29 3.15 12.57 14.59
CA ALA A 29 3.72 13.91 14.42
C ALA A 29 4.93 14.15 15.36
N ALA A 30 4.88 13.63 16.59
CA ALA A 30 5.98 13.72 17.55
C ALA A 30 7.22 12.89 17.14
N ILE A 31 7.05 11.78 16.41
CA ILE A 31 8.15 11.01 15.79
C ILE A 31 8.86 11.86 14.71
N GLY A 32 8.15 12.79 14.08
CA GLY A 32 8.68 13.66 13.03
C GLY A 32 7.99 13.49 11.68
N LEU A 33 7.05 12.56 11.56
CA LEU A 33 6.26 12.37 10.35
C LEU A 33 5.41 13.61 10.05
N ARG A 34 5.14 13.84 8.77
CA ARG A 34 4.25 14.91 8.28
C ARG A 34 3.13 14.37 7.43
N HIS A 35 3.25 13.11 7.01
CA HIS A 35 2.31 12.46 6.13
C HIS A 35 1.96 11.07 6.67
N VAL A 36 0.72 10.68 6.41
CA VAL A 36 0.21 9.34 6.65
C VAL A 36 -0.46 8.83 5.37
N GLU A 37 -0.58 7.54 5.25
CA GLU A 37 -1.46 6.92 4.28
C GLU A 37 -2.75 6.52 4.98
N ALA A 38 -3.88 7.05 4.51
CA ALA A 38 -5.16 6.91 5.18
C ALA A 38 -5.70 5.48 5.05
N PHE A 39 -6.31 4.99 6.12
CA PHE A 39 -7.00 3.71 6.17
C PHE A 39 -8.33 3.87 6.92
N ASP A 40 -9.34 3.02 6.62
CA ASP A 40 -10.63 2.97 7.30
C ASP A 40 -11.37 4.33 7.34
N PHE A 41 -11.26 5.08 6.25
CA PHE A 41 -11.71 6.48 6.21
C PHE A 41 -13.10 6.68 5.62
N VAL A 42 -13.62 5.73 4.82
CA VAL A 42 -14.85 5.94 4.02
C VAL A 42 -16.06 6.19 4.91
N GLY A 43 -16.15 5.51 6.07
CA GLY A 43 -17.27 5.66 7.00
C GLY A 43 -17.21 6.91 7.90
N ARG A 44 -16.04 7.60 8.00
CA ARG A 44 -15.81 8.72 8.93
C ARG A 44 -14.85 9.80 8.40
N PRO A 45 -15.00 10.22 7.14
CA PRO A 45 -13.99 11.09 6.50
C PRO A 45 -13.85 12.46 7.20
N ALA A 46 -14.94 13.06 7.67
CA ALA A 46 -14.88 14.35 8.36
C ALA A 46 -14.17 14.28 9.72
N GLU A 47 -14.33 13.18 10.46
CA GLU A 47 -13.63 12.93 11.71
C GLU A 47 -12.13 12.81 11.49
N ILE A 48 -11.72 11.98 10.53
CA ILE A 48 -10.31 11.78 10.20
C ILE A 48 -9.69 13.08 9.67
N ARG A 49 -10.40 13.82 8.82
CA ARG A 49 -9.94 15.14 8.35
C ARG A 49 -9.65 16.08 9.53
N ALA A 50 -10.58 16.17 10.48
CA ALA A 50 -10.41 17.04 11.64
C ALA A 50 -9.22 16.61 12.52
N ALA A 51 -8.98 15.31 12.68
CA ALA A 51 -7.86 14.79 13.43
C ALA A 51 -6.51 15.07 12.73
N LEU A 52 -6.46 14.94 11.40
CA LEU A 52 -5.29 15.30 10.59
C LEU A 52 -4.97 16.80 10.73
N ASP A 53 -5.98 17.66 10.60
CA ASP A 53 -5.81 19.12 10.74
C ASP A 53 -5.28 19.49 12.13
N ALA A 54 -5.81 18.85 13.18
CA ALA A 54 -5.39 19.12 14.57
C ALA A 54 -3.94 18.70 14.83
N SER A 55 -3.48 17.59 14.25
CA SER A 55 -2.10 17.08 14.40
C SER A 55 -1.10 17.75 13.47
N GLY A 56 -1.56 18.52 12.46
CA GLY A 56 -0.73 19.09 11.41
C GLY A 56 -0.19 18.07 10.42
N LEU A 57 -0.80 16.87 10.35
CA LEU A 57 -0.49 15.84 9.37
C LEU A 57 -1.39 15.97 8.13
N THR A 58 -0.93 15.44 7.00
CA THR A 58 -1.74 15.29 5.79
C THR A 58 -1.72 13.84 5.31
N ALA A 59 -2.73 13.46 4.55
CA ALA A 59 -2.81 12.15 3.92
C ALA A 59 -2.83 12.32 2.40
N PRO A 60 -1.69 12.21 1.69
CA PRO A 60 -1.65 12.29 0.23
C PRO A 60 -2.19 11.04 -0.44
N THR A 61 -2.03 9.88 0.17
CA THR A 61 -2.49 8.57 -0.30
C THR A 61 -3.39 7.93 0.75
N GLY A 62 -4.20 6.95 0.32
CA GLY A 62 -5.03 6.18 1.24
C GLY A 62 -5.56 4.92 0.58
N HIS A 63 -5.70 3.86 1.38
CA HIS A 63 -6.20 2.57 0.96
C HIS A 63 -7.72 2.47 1.10
N ALA A 64 -8.39 2.13 0.01
CA ALA A 64 -9.80 1.77 0.00
C ALA A 64 -10.10 0.83 -1.18
N PRO A 65 -11.09 -0.09 -1.04
CA PRO A 65 -11.46 -1.00 -2.10
C PRO A 65 -12.18 -0.25 -3.24
N LEU A 66 -11.75 -0.51 -4.47
CA LEU A 66 -12.29 0.07 -5.70
C LEU A 66 -12.60 -0.99 -6.76
N LEU A 67 -11.96 -2.17 -6.67
CA LEU A 67 -11.94 -3.17 -7.72
C LEU A 67 -12.71 -4.45 -7.37
N SER A 68 -13.12 -4.59 -6.13
CA SER A 68 -13.85 -5.76 -5.63
C SER A 68 -15.24 -5.36 -5.19
N ASP A 69 -16.23 -6.22 -5.41
CA ASP A 69 -17.62 -5.99 -5.00
C ASP A 69 -17.85 -6.41 -3.53
N GLU A 70 -16.94 -7.24 -3.00
CA GLU A 70 -16.93 -7.73 -1.63
C GLU A 70 -15.51 -7.74 -1.05
N LEU A 71 -15.40 -7.48 0.25
CA LEU A 71 -14.19 -7.70 1.04
C LEU A 71 -14.34 -8.96 1.86
N TRP A 72 -13.32 -9.80 1.83
CA TRP A 72 -13.20 -10.91 2.76
C TRP A 72 -12.85 -10.40 4.16
N THR A 73 -13.55 -10.93 5.15
CA THR A 73 -13.22 -10.74 6.56
C THR A 73 -13.25 -12.09 7.28
N PRO A 74 -12.63 -12.24 8.47
CA PRO A 74 -12.71 -13.47 9.26
C PRO A 74 -14.13 -13.94 9.59
N ASP A 75 -15.10 -13.01 9.60
CA ASP A 75 -16.51 -13.27 9.91
C ASP A 75 -17.39 -13.47 8.65
N GLY A 76 -16.78 -13.47 7.46
CA GLY A 76 -17.44 -13.62 6.15
C GLY A 76 -17.19 -12.41 5.23
N SER A 77 -17.73 -12.49 4.01
CA SER A 77 -17.61 -11.37 3.06
C SER A 77 -18.61 -10.26 3.40
N ILE A 78 -18.14 -9.02 3.27
CA ILE A 78 -18.98 -7.81 3.39
C ILE A 78 -18.95 -7.04 2.07
N PRO A 79 -20.05 -6.39 1.66
CA PRO A 79 -20.06 -5.53 0.48
C PRO A 79 -19.07 -4.40 0.61
N THR A 80 -18.38 -4.05 -0.48
CA THR A 80 -17.55 -2.84 -0.54
C THR A 80 -18.42 -1.61 -0.73
N PRO A 81 -17.95 -0.43 -0.29
CA PRO A 81 -18.56 0.83 -0.66
C PRO A 81 -18.52 1.03 -2.19
N GLU A 82 -19.51 1.72 -2.73
CA GLU A 82 -19.48 2.15 -4.13
C GLU A 82 -18.28 3.07 -4.38
N PRO A 83 -17.60 2.98 -5.54
CA PRO A 83 -16.43 3.80 -5.86
C PRO A 83 -16.65 5.30 -5.68
N GLU A 84 -17.84 5.81 -6.00
CA GLU A 84 -18.22 7.21 -5.80
C GLU A 84 -18.14 7.62 -4.33
N ALA A 85 -18.63 6.78 -3.42
CA ALA A 85 -18.59 7.05 -1.97
C ALA A 85 -17.15 7.05 -1.45
N VAL A 86 -16.30 6.18 -1.98
CA VAL A 86 -14.86 6.15 -1.67
C VAL A 86 -14.18 7.45 -2.12
N LEU A 87 -14.45 7.88 -3.36
CA LEU A 87 -13.84 9.09 -3.94
C LEU A 87 -14.32 10.37 -3.26
N GLU A 88 -15.61 10.44 -2.89
CA GLU A 88 -16.14 11.56 -2.08
C GLU A 88 -15.46 11.64 -0.72
N ALA A 89 -15.33 10.52 -0.01
CA ALA A 89 -14.62 10.46 1.26
C ALA A 89 -13.15 10.85 1.13
N ALA A 90 -12.46 10.37 0.09
CA ALA A 90 -11.09 10.71 -0.23
C ALA A 90 -10.90 12.22 -0.45
N ALA A 91 -11.81 12.85 -1.18
CA ALA A 91 -11.79 14.30 -1.42
C ALA A 91 -11.98 15.09 -0.11
N ILE A 92 -12.86 14.64 0.80
CA ILE A 92 -13.07 15.27 2.12
C ILE A 92 -11.77 15.21 2.96
N ILE A 93 -11.08 14.07 2.97
CA ILE A 93 -9.81 13.91 3.71
C ILE A 93 -8.69 14.75 3.06
N GLY A 94 -8.78 15.00 1.76
CA GLY A 94 -7.76 15.70 0.99
C GLY A 94 -6.70 14.77 0.41
N LEU A 95 -7.06 13.52 0.12
CA LEU A 95 -6.19 12.62 -0.64
C LEU A 95 -5.92 13.18 -2.04
N THR A 96 -4.81 12.80 -2.62
CA THR A 96 -4.52 13.00 -4.04
C THR A 96 -4.64 11.71 -4.84
N THR A 97 -4.42 10.57 -4.18
CA THR A 97 -4.48 9.25 -4.80
C THR A 97 -5.17 8.26 -3.87
N VAL A 98 -6.16 7.53 -4.38
CA VAL A 98 -6.77 6.39 -3.70
C VAL A 98 -6.15 5.12 -4.28
N ILE A 99 -5.69 4.24 -3.40
CA ILE A 99 -5.01 3.00 -3.78
C ILE A 99 -5.88 1.82 -3.38
N ASP A 100 -6.21 0.95 -4.35
CA ASP A 100 -6.86 -0.31 -4.02
C ASP A 100 -5.82 -1.27 -3.42
N PRO A 101 -6.01 -1.74 -2.18
CA PRO A 101 -4.99 -2.53 -1.51
C PRO A 101 -5.08 -4.03 -1.82
N PHE A 102 -6.18 -4.52 -2.40
CA PHE A 102 -6.36 -5.95 -2.47
C PHE A 102 -7.43 -6.41 -3.46
N VAL A 103 -7.03 -7.31 -4.33
CA VAL A 103 -7.95 -8.10 -5.17
C VAL A 103 -7.69 -9.58 -4.92
N GLU A 104 -8.75 -10.37 -4.80
CA GLU A 104 -8.70 -11.79 -4.47
C GLU A 104 -7.76 -12.58 -5.39
N PRO A 105 -6.92 -13.50 -4.83
CA PRO A 105 -5.91 -14.27 -5.58
C PRO A 105 -6.46 -15.04 -6.78
N VAL A 106 -7.70 -15.52 -6.72
CA VAL A 106 -8.32 -16.23 -7.84
C VAL A 106 -8.40 -15.37 -9.11
N ARG A 107 -8.54 -14.06 -8.98
CA ARG A 107 -8.57 -13.13 -10.14
C ARG A 107 -7.18 -12.91 -10.73
N TRP A 108 -6.12 -13.09 -9.95
CA TRP A 108 -4.73 -13.01 -10.38
C TRP A 108 -4.19 -14.33 -10.97
N SER A 109 -4.96 -15.41 -10.88
CA SER A 109 -4.54 -16.73 -11.35
C SER A 109 -4.86 -17.02 -12.82
N THR A 110 -5.53 -16.12 -13.52
CA THR A 110 -5.91 -16.26 -14.93
C THR A 110 -5.69 -14.99 -15.72
N VAL A 111 -5.36 -15.13 -17.01
CA VAL A 111 -5.17 -13.98 -17.92
C VAL A 111 -6.44 -13.13 -18.01
N ASP A 112 -7.61 -13.76 -18.09
CA ASP A 112 -8.89 -13.04 -18.19
C ASP A 112 -9.16 -12.23 -16.91
N GLY A 113 -8.91 -12.81 -15.73
CA GLY A 113 -9.06 -12.09 -14.46
C GLY A 113 -8.10 -10.91 -14.34
N VAL A 114 -6.84 -11.07 -14.77
CA VAL A 114 -5.84 -9.99 -14.79
C VAL A 114 -6.24 -8.88 -15.77
N ASN A 115 -6.78 -9.24 -16.93
CA ASN A 115 -7.31 -8.26 -17.89
C ASN A 115 -8.49 -7.48 -17.32
N GLU A 116 -9.42 -8.16 -16.63
CA GLU A 116 -10.55 -7.50 -15.96
C GLU A 116 -10.12 -6.52 -14.88
N ILE A 117 -9.08 -6.86 -14.10
CA ILE A 117 -8.49 -5.93 -13.12
C ILE A 117 -7.99 -4.66 -13.81
N ALA A 118 -7.26 -4.80 -14.92
CA ALA A 118 -6.74 -3.65 -15.67
C ALA A 118 -7.89 -2.79 -16.24
N ASP A 119 -8.93 -3.42 -16.78
CA ASP A 119 -10.09 -2.72 -17.34
C ASP A 119 -10.88 -1.97 -16.24
N ARG A 120 -11.07 -2.56 -15.06
CA ARG A 120 -11.69 -1.90 -13.90
C ARG A 120 -10.84 -0.74 -13.39
N LEU A 121 -9.51 -0.90 -13.30
CA LEU A 121 -8.60 0.20 -12.91
C LEU A 121 -8.72 1.40 -13.84
N ASN A 122 -8.78 1.17 -15.16
CA ASN A 122 -8.98 2.23 -16.14
C ASN A 122 -10.33 2.94 -15.95
N ALA A 123 -11.40 2.19 -15.74
CA ALA A 123 -12.73 2.75 -15.51
C ALA A 123 -12.79 3.61 -14.23
N VAL A 124 -12.19 3.12 -13.14
CA VAL A 124 -12.14 3.87 -11.88
C VAL A 124 -11.21 5.09 -11.99
N ALA A 125 -10.13 5.02 -12.79
CA ALA A 125 -9.27 6.17 -13.05
C ALA A 125 -10.02 7.30 -13.78
N ASP A 126 -10.88 6.96 -14.72
CA ASP A 126 -11.75 7.95 -15.40
C ASP A 126 -12.76 8.58 -14.44
N LEU A 127 -13.36 7.77 -13.56
CA LEU A 127 -14.27 8.26 -12.52
C LEU A 127 -13.53 9.17 -11.53
N ALA A 128 -12.38 8.76 -11.01
CA ALA A 128 -11.59 9.51 -10.04
C ALA A 128 -11.15 10.88 -10.57
N ALA A 129 -10.84 10.97 -11.86
CA ALA A 129 -10.51 12.24 -12.50
C ALA A 129 -11.64 13.28 -12.39
N THR A 130 -12.91 12.86 -12.31
CA THR A 130 -14.05 13.77 -12.12
C THR A 130 -14.10 14.39 -10.72
N TYR A 131 -13.42 13.75 -9.75
CA TYR A 131 -13.23 14.25 -8.38
C TYR A 131 -11.89 14.96 -8.20
N GLY A 132 -11.07 15.09 -9.25
CA GLY A 132 -9.72 15.65 -9.17
C GLY A 132 -8.72 14.73 -8.48
N LEU A 133 -9.01 13.43 -8.42
CA LEU A 133 -8.21 12.40 -7.78
C LEU A 133 -7.54 11.50 -8.83
N SER A 134 -6.47 10.83 -8.40
CA SER A 134 -5.85 9.70 -9.10
C SER A 134 -6.16 8.40 -8.36
N VAL A 135 -5.96 7.27 -9.04
CA VAL A 135 -6.04 5.95 -8.42
C VAL A 135 -4.76 5.16 -8.61
N GLY A 136 -4.57 4.18 -7.77
CA GLY A 136 -3.46 3.25 -7.83
C GLY A 136 -3.83 1.84 -7.38
N TYR A 137 -2.85 0.97 -7.47
CA TYR A 137 -2.94 -0.41 -6.99
C TYR A 137 -1.73 -0.74 -6.12
N HIS A 138 -1.98 -1.42 -5.01
CA HIS A 138 -0.98 -1.96 -4.09
C HIS A 138 -0.94 -3.47 -4.21
N ASN A 139 0.27 -4.03 -4.30
CA ASN A 139 0.44 -5.47 -4.40
C ASN A 139 0.64 -6.16 -3.04
N HIS A 140 0.24 -7.41 -3.03
CA HIS A 140 0.76 -8.44 -2.12
C HIS A 140 1.63 -9.44 -2.92
N ALA A 141 1.44 -10.74 -2.71
CA ALA A 141 2.19 -11.77 -3.42
C ALA A 141 1.36 -12.49 -4.50
N GLN A 142 0.04 -12.32 -4.53
CA GLN A 142 -0.83 -12.93 -5.54
C GLN A 142 -0.65 -12.35 -6.95
N GLU A 143 -0.15 -11.14 -7.07
CA GLU A 143 0.12 -10.45 -8.34
C GLU A 143 1.29 -11.07 -9.13
N PHE A 144 1.93 -12.06 -8.51
CA PHE A 144 3.06 -12.79 -9.07
C PHE A 144 2.76 -14.29 -9.24
N LEU A 145 1.48 -14.71 -9.16
CA LEU A 145 1.08 -16.13 -9.29
C LEU A 145 1.26 -16.69 -10.70
N ILE A 146 1.12 -15.84 -11.71
CA ILE A 146 1.28 -16.25 -13.11
C ILE A 146 2.21 -15.30 -13.87
N ASP A 147 2.84 -15.86 -14.90
CA ASP A 147 3.58 -15.10 -15.92
C ASP A 147 2.70 -15.00 -17.17
N ILE A 148 2.65 -13.81 -17.75
CA ILE A 148 1.92 -13.50 -18.99
C ILE A 148 2.92 -12.89 -19.97
N ASP A 149 3.27 -13.63 -20.99
CA ASP A 149 4.23 -13.20 -22.03
C ASP A 149 5.59 -12.72 -21.47
N GLY A 150 6.11 -13.43 -20.45
CA GLY A 150 7.41 -13.12 -19.83
C GLY A 150 7.37 -11.97 -18.83
N ARG A 151 6.19 -11.60 -18.33
CA ARG A 151 5.96 -10.57 -17.30
C ARG A 151 5.08 -11.11 -16.19
N SER A 152 5.29 -10.64 -14.97
CA SER A 152 4.35 -10.91 -13.90
C SER A 152 2.95 -10.35 -14.22
N ALA A 153 1.91 -10.90 -13.58
CA ALA A 153 0.56 -10.39 -13.76
C ALA A 153 0.45 -8.91 -13.36
N LEU A 154 1.19 -8.44 -12.33
CA LEU A 154 1.28 -7.02 -11.99
C LEU A 154 1.82 -6.19 -13.16
N GLU A 155 2.95 -6.60 -13.75
CA GLU A 155 3.54 -5.89 -14.89
C GLU A 155 2.62 -5.91 -16.13
N HIS A 156 1.83 -6.98 -16.30
CA HIS A 156 0.82 -7.04 -17.34
C HIS A 156 -0.29 -6.01 -17.10
N VAL A 157 -0.81 -5.88 -15.88
CA VAL A 157 -1.76 -4.82 -15.50
C VAL A 157 -1.18 -3.44 -15.76
N VAL A 158 0.07 -3.19 -15.35
CA VAL A 158 0.76 -1.91 -15.60
C VAL A 158 0.83 -1.59 -17.09
N ALA A 159 1.10 -2.58 -17.94
CA ALA A 159 1.17 -2.39 -19.38
C ALA A 159 -0.20 -2.14 -20.06
N ARG A 160 -1.31 -2.58 -19.43
CA ARG A 160 -2.68 -2.43 -19.95
C ARG A 160 -3.43 -1.23 -19.38
N THR A 161 -2.94 -0.65 -18.28
CA THR A 161 -3.60 0.50 -17.65
C THR A 161 -3.05 1.82 -18.17
N ASP A 162 -3.93 2.83 -18.15
CA ASP A 162 -3.57 4.22 -18.43
C ASP A 162 -2.41 4.68 -17.53
N GLU A 163 -1.56 5.57 -18.02
CA GLU A 163 -0.40 6.08 -17.28
C GLU A 163 -0.78 6.85 -16.00
N ARG A 164 -2.04 7.29 -15.87
CA ARG A 164 -2.60 7.93 -14.66
C ARG A 164 -2.78 6.95 -13.50
N VAL A 165 -2.87 5.64 -13.77
CA VAL A 165 -2.95 4.62 -12.72
C VAL A 165 -1.59 4.45 -12.08
N ALA A 166 -1.46 4.79 -10.81
CA ALA A 166 -0.22 4.66 -10.06
C ALA A 166 -0.02 3.24 -9.52
N ILE A 167 1.23 2.91 -9.24
CA ILE A 167 1.58 1.69 -8.49
C ILE A 167 2.21 2.10 -7.15
N GLU A 168 1.75 1.46 -6.11
CA GLU A 168 2.41 1.40 -4.83
C GLU A 168 2.94 -0.01 -4.64
N LEU A 169 4.26 -0.14 -4.60
CA LEU A 169 4.91 -1.46 -4.51
C LEU A 169 5.25 -1.79 -3.06
N ASP A 170 4.65 -2.85 -2.55
CA ASP A 170 5.12 -3.47 -1.32
C ASP A 170 6.35 -4.33 -1.62
N LEU A 171 7.49 -3.92 -1.04
CA LEU A 171 8.78 -4.55 -1.32
C LEU A 171 8.89 -5.94 -0.67
N PHE A 172 8.28 -6.14 0.51
CA PHE A 172 8.25 -7.43 1.20
C PHE A 172 7.36 -8.44 0.47
N TRP A 173 6.17 -8.02 0.07
CA TRP A 173 5.25 -8.88 -0.65
C TRP A 173 5.72 -9.19 -2.07
N ALA A 174 6.43 -8.26 -2.73
CA ALA A 174 7.07 -8.55 -4.00
C ALA A 174 8.19 -9.62 -3.86
N LEU A 175 9.00 -9.55 -2.78
CA LEU A 175 9.99 -10.57 -2.48
C LEU A 175 9.32 -11.92 -2.17
N THR A 176 8.25 -11.93 -1.36
CA THR A 176 7.43 -13.11 -1.07
C THR A 176 6.85 -13.73 -2.35
N GLY A 177 6.48 -12.90 -3.32
CA GLY A 177 6.07 -13.33 -4.66
C GLY A 177 7.21 -13.78 -5.58
N GLY A 178 8.44 -13.93 -5.04
CA GLY A 178 9.60 -14.46 -5.77
C GLY A 178 10.26 -13.47 -6.73
N GLN A 179 10.03 -12.17 -6.57
CA GLN A 179 10.58 -11.16 -7.47
C GLN A 179 12.00 -10.73 -7.10
N ASP A 180 12.82 -10.45 -8.10
CA ASP A 180 13.99 -9.58 -7.94
C ASP A 180 13.48 -8.15 -7.75
N VAL A 181 13.35 -7.74 -6.49
CA VAL A 181 12.69 -6.49 -6.11
C VAL A 181 13.37 -5.26 -6.71
N PRO A 182 14.71 -5.08 -6.66
CA PRO A 182 15.37 -3.97 -7.34
C PRO A 182 15.16 -3.94 -8.85
N ALA A 183 15.12 -5.12 -9.48
CA ALA A 183 14.85 -5.21 -10.93
C ALA A 183 13.39 -4.86 -11.25
N LEU A 184 12.43 -5.31 -10.44
CA LEU A 184 11.02 -4.96 -10.58
C LEU A 184 10.80 -3.46 -10.45
N VAL A 185 11.39 -2.81 -9.43
CA VAL A 185 11.34 -1.35 -9.24
C VAL A 185 11.82 -0.61 -10.48
N ARG A 186 12.94 -1.04 -11.08
CA ARG A 186 13.44 -0.44 -12.35
C ARG A 186 12.44 -0.60 -13.51
N ARG A 187 11.80 -1.78 -13.63
CA ARG A 187 10.85 -2.06 -14.71
C ARG A 187 9.54 -1.27 -14.57
N LEU A 188 9.05 -1.09 -13.33
CA LEU A 188 7.86 -0.28 -13.07
C LEU A 188 8.09 1.22 -13.36
N GLY A 189 9.30 1.72 -13.16
CA GLY A 189 9.74 3.04 -13.60
C GLY A 189 8.84 4.17 -13.09
N SER A 190 8.37 5.03 -14.00
CA SER A 190 7.54 6.20 -13.69
C SER A 190 6.13 5.88 -13.18
N ARG A 191 5.69 4.63 -13.29
CA ARG A 191 4.39 4.20 -12.75
C ARG A 191 4.43 4.05 -11.21
N LEU A 192 5.63 3.95 -10.62
CA LEU A 192 5.83 3.75 -9.21
C LEU A 192 5.72 5.06 -8.45
N LEU A 193 4.57 5.28 -7.79
CA LEU A 193 4.28 6.46 -6.97
C LEU A 193 4.84 6.31 -5.54
N ALA A 194 4.65 5.14 -4.97
CA ALA A 194 4.98 4.85 -3.58
C ALA A 194 5.60 3.46 -3.42
N VAL A 195 6.30 3.27 -2.33
CA VAL A 195 6.75 1.94 -1.88
C VAL A 195 6.35 1.73 -0.43
N HIS A 196 5.85 0.54 -0.09
CA HIS A 196 5.77 0.11 1.29
C HIS A 196 7.12 -0.41 1.76
N VAL A 197 7.65 0.30 2.77
CA VAL A 197 8.91 -0.04 3.44
C VAL A 197 8.60 -1.01 4.56
N LYS A 198 8.54 -2.27 4.19
CA LYS A 198 8.23 -3.40 5.04
C LYS A 198 9.38 -4.40 4.95
N ASP A 199 9.86 -4.92 6.07
CA ASP A 199 10.97 -5.87 6.15
C ASP A 199 10.63 -7.06 7.04
N GLY A 200 11.36 -8.13 6.89
CA GLY A 200 11.19 -9.37 7.63
C GLY A 200 11.73 -10.55 6.87
N PHE A 201 11.41 -11.74 7.35
CA PHE A 201 11.72 -13.00 6.67
C PHE A 201 10.49 -13.49 5.92
N VAL A 202 10.64 -13.73 4.62
CA VAL A 202 9.52 -14.18 3.79
C VAL A 202 9.05 -15.57 4.22
N PRO A 203 7.74 -15.82 4.24
CA PRO A 203 7.20 -17.14 4.58
C PRO A 203 7.63 -18.18 3.55
N ALA A 204 7.78 -19.42 3.99
CA ALA A 204 8.22 -20.53 3.13
C ALA A 204 7.24 -20.81 1.97
N GLU A 205 5.95 -20.50 2.17
CA GLU A 205 4.91 -20.63 1.17
C GLU A 205 4.21 -19.27 1.00
N ASN A 206 3.82 -18.94 -0.24
CA ASN A 206 3.06 -17.72 -0.51
C ASN A 206 1.66 -17.82 0.13
N PRO A 207 1.34 -17.01 1.15
CA PRO A 207 0.05 -17.07 1.83
C PRO A 207 -1.12 -16.54 0.99
N PHE A 208 -0.84 -15.94 -0.16
CA PHE A 208 -1.81 -15.42 -1.11
C PHE A 208 -1.94 -16.30 -2.38
N GLY A 209 -1.59 -17.59 -2.30
CA GLY A 209 -1.99 -18.56 -3.31
C GLY A 209 -3.53 -18.74 -3.35
N VAL A 210 -4.08 -19.24 -4.46
CA VAL A 210 -5.53 -19.40 -4.64
C VAL A 210 -6.15 -20.26 -3.52
N ASP A 211 -5.47 -21.34 -3.15
CA ASP A 211 -5.91 -22.30 -2.11
C ASP A 211 -5.07 -22.18 -0.82
N ALA A 212 -4.33 -21.09 -0.66
CA ALA A 212 -3.45 -20.91 0.50
C ALA A 212 -4.22 -20.65 1.80
N ASP A 213 -3.66 -21.13 2.90
CA ASP A 213 -4.15 -20.78 4.24
C ASP A 213 -3.68 -19.37 4.62
N ARG A 214 -4.54 -18.39 4.46
CA ARG A 214 -4.27 -16.98 4.79
C ARG A 214 -4.07 -16.73 6.28
N THR A 215 -4.35 -17.70 7.16
CA THR A 215 -4.10 -17.52 8.59
C THR A 215 -2.61 -17.39 8.90
N VAL A 216 -1.73 -17.82 7.98
CA VAL A 216 -0.27 -17.63 8.04
C VAL A 216 0.09 -16.15 8.13
N THR A 217 -0.70 -15.25 7.51
CA THR A 217 -0.44 -13.80 7.59
C THR A 217 -0.55 -13.23 9.01
N ARG A 218 -1.16 -13.97 9.93
CA ARG A 218 -1.24 -13.60 11.36
C ARG A 218 0.06 -13.87 12.14
N HIS A 219 1.05 -14.51 11.51
CA HIS A 219 2.28 -14.95 12.15
C HIS A 219 3.51 -14.68 11.28
N LEU A 220 3.51 -13.52 10.60
CA LEU A 220 4.65 -13.09 9.81
C LEU A 220 5.83 -12.75 10.72
N ASP A 221 7.03 -13.14 10.30
CA ASP A 221 8.27 -12.75 10.98
C ASP A 221 8.74 -11.38 10.45
N GLN A 222 7.91 -10.36 10.69
CA GLN A 222 8.26 -8.99 10.32
C GLN A 222 9.27 -8.40 11.27
N ARG A 223 10.15 -7.57 10.72
CA ARG A 223 11.30 -6.95 11.40
C ARG A 223 11.34 -5.46 11.09
N ARG A 224 12.11 -4.73 11.88
CA ARG A 224 12.44 -3.35 11.53
C ARG A 224 13.23 -3.30 10.22
N PRO A 225 13.09 -2.25 9.41
CA PRO A 225 13.86 -2.11 8.17
C PRO A 225 15.35 -2.27 8.38
N GLY A 226 15.96 -3.18 7.59
CA GLY A 226 17.37 -3.57 7.67
C GLY A 226 17.68 -4.74 8.60
N GLU A 227 16.68 -5.32 9.28
CA GLU A 227 16.82 -6.50 10.13
C GLU A 227 16.27 -7.78 9.48
N GLY A 228 15.58 -7.66 8.34
CA GLY A 228 15.05 -8.75 7.53
C GLY A 228 15.90 -9.03 6.29
N GLU A 229 15.27 -9.63 5.28
CA GLU A 229 15.96 -10.05 4.05
C GLU A 229 15.53 -9.24 2.81
N VAL A 230 14.61 -8.27 2.97
CA VAL A 230 14.19 -7.41 1.86
C VAL A 230 15.32 -6.48 1.46
N PRO A 231 15.71 -6.40 0.17
CA PRO A 231 16.80 -5.55 -0.29
C PRO A 231 16.36 -4.07 -0.38
N LEU A 232 15.88 -3.50 0.74
CA LEU A 232 15.25 -2.17 0.80
C LEU A 232 16.13 -1.07 0.22
N VAL A 233 17.40 -1.03 0.61
CA VAL A 233 18.34 0.03 0.18
C VAL A 233 18.58 -0.04 -1.33
N GLU A 234 18.76 -1.25 -1.86
CA GLU A 234 18.96 -1.46 -3.30
C GLU A 234 17.70 -1.14 -4.10
N ALA A 235 16.54 -1.60 -3.61
CA ALA A 235 15.25 -1.36 -4.25
C ALA A 235 14.92 0.14 -4.31
N MET A 236 15.03 0.85 -3.20
CA MET A 236 14.69 2.28 -3.15
C MET A 236 15.66 3.14 -3.96
N ARG A 237 16.91 2.71 -4.16
CA ARG A 237 17.90 3.38 -5.02
C ARG A 237 17.80 3.02 -6.49
N ALA A 238 16.95 2.06 -6.84
CA ALA A 238 16.80 1.59 -8.21
C ALA A 238 16.01 2.54 -9.11
N THR A 239 15.32 3.54 -8.55
CA THR A 239 14.52 4.53 -9.27
C THR A 239 14.47 5.86 -8.53
N ASP A 240 14.20 6.94 -9.27
CA ASP A 240 13.94 8.29 -8.73
C ASP A 240 12.45 8.67 -8.85
N ALA A 241 11.59 7.74 -9.23
CA ALA A 241 10.17 8.00 -9.48
C ALA A 241 9.33 8.03 -8.21
N VAL A 242 9.75 7.31 -7.16
CA VAL A 242 9.02 7.18 -5.89
C VAL A 242 8.89 8.55 -5.20
N ARG A 243 7.65 8.90 -4.86
CA ARG A 243 7.34 10.11 -4.09
C ARG A 243 7.15 9.84 -2.61
N TRP A 244 6.63 8.65 -2.26
CA TRP A 244 6.27 8.30 -0.89
C TRP A 244 6.99 7.02 -0.46
N ALA A 245 7.71 7.10 0.65
CA ALA A 245 8.26 5.94 1.36
C ALA A 245 7.35 5.66 2.56
N VAL A 246 6.44 4.72 2.39
CA VAL A 246 5.38 4.43 3.35
C VAL A 246 5.84 3.30 4.27
N ILE A 247 5.98 3.58 5.55
CA ILE A 247 6.29 2.60 6.58
C ILE A 247 5.05 1.76 6.82
N GLU A 248 5.18 0.43 6.79
CA GLU A 248 4.07 -0.47 7.12
C GLU A 248 4.52 -1.74 7.83
N TYR A 249 3.68 -2.17 8.76
CA TYR A 249 3.70 -3.47 9.41
C TYR A 249 2.29 -4.09 9.36
N ASP A 250 2.17 -5.34 8.92
CA ASP A 250 0.96 -6.14 9.18
C ASP A 250 0.95 -6.59 10.64
N GLN A 251 2.14 -6.83 11.19
CA GLN A 251 2.37 -7.15 12.60
C GLN A 251 3.66 -6.48 13.06
N SER A 252 3.53 -5.51 13.95
CA SER A 252 4.69 -4.88 14.59
C SER A 252 5.38 -5.89 15.53
N PRO A 253 6.71 -6.03 15.45
CA PRO A 253 7.44 -6.95 16.33
C PRO A 253 7.50 -6.48 17.79
N GLY A 254 7.23 -5.21 18.06
CA GLY A 254 7.31 -4.61 19.40
C GLY A 254 6.19 -3.61 19.70
N ASP A 255 6.53 -2.47 20.33
CA ASP A 255 5.62 -1.32 20.41
C ASP A 255 5.54 -0.68 19.02
N VAL A 256 4.34 -0.52 18.49
CA VAL A 256 4.14 -0.08 17.11
C VAL A 256 4.71 1.30 16.83
N PHE A 257 4.66 2.21 17.79
CA PHE A 257 5.22 3.56 17.60
C PHE A 257 6.74 3.58 17.70
N ASP A 258 7.33 2.72 18.54
CA ASP A 258 8.78 2.55 18.61
C ASP A 258 9.31 1.92 17.31
N ASP A 259 8.57 0.99 16.73
CA ASP A 259 8.94 0.36 15.45
C ASP A 259 8.78 1.33 14.29
N ILE A 260 7.73 2.15 14.27
CA ILE A 260 7.57 3.24 13.29
C ILE A 260 8.71 4.27 13.43
N ALA A 261 9.07 4.66 14.67
CA ALA A 261 10.17 5.61 14.90
C ALA A 261 11.51 5.05 14.44
N ALA A 262 11.79 3.76 14.67
CA ALA A 262 12.97 3.09 14.18
C ALA A 262 13.01 3.02 12.64
N SER A 263 11.87 2.73 12.01
CA SER A 263 11.75 2.71 10.55
C SER A 263 11.98 4.10 9.93
N TYR A 264 11.42 5.13 10.55
CA TYR A 264 11.64 6.52 10.14
C TYR A 264 13.11 6.91 10.24
N ALA A 265 13.76 6.58 11.37
CA ALA A 265 15.18 6.81 11.56
C ALA A 265 16.03 6.08 10.50
N PHE A 266 15.73 4.81 10.21
CA PHE A 266 16.40 4.03 9.17
C PHE A 266 16.34 4.72 7.80
N LEU A 267 15.17 5.20 7.39
CA LEU A 267 14.99 5.90 6.11
C LEU A 267 15.89 7.14 6.02
N LEU A 268 15.93 7.95 7.08
CA LEU A 268 16.77 9.15 7.14
C LEU A 268 18.26 8.82 7.18
N GLU A 269 18.69 7.90 8.04
CA GLU A 269 20.09 7.49 8.19
C GLU A 269 20.67 6.87 6.93
N LYS A 270 19.89 6.13 6.18
CA LYS A 270 20.31 5.52 4.91
C LYS A 270 20.21 6.49 3.73
N GLY A 271 19.65 7.70 3.94
CA GLY A 271 19.41 8.68 2.87
C GLY A 271 18.44 8.14 1.82
N LEU A 272 17.40 7.45 2.26
CA LEU A 272 16.37 6.85 1.39
C LEU A 272 15.10 7.71 1.34
N ALA A 273 14.92 8.64 2.29
CA ALA A 273 13.82 9.59 2.32
C ALA A 273 14.26 10.91 2.98
N ALA A 274 13.47 11.99 2.79
CA ALA A 274 13.71 13.32 3.37
C ALA A 274 12.40 14.13 3.55
#